data_4803e6e642147cf193b89256890db509
#
_entry.id   4803e6e642147cf193b89256890db509
#
_cell.length_a   1.000
_cell.length_b   1.000
_cell.length_c   1.000
_cell.angle_alpha   90.00
_cell.angle_beta   90.00
_cell.angle_gamma   90.00
#
_symmetry.space_group_name_H-M   'P 1'
#
loop_
_entity.id
_entity.type
_entity.pdbx_description
1 polymer ?
#
loop_
_entity_poly.entity_id
_entity_poly.type
_entity_poly.pdbx_seq_one_letter_code
_entity_poly.pdbx_strand_id
1 'polypeptide(L)'
;MSYQLACLGVTINDWRALGTEALLNKEFYFARKAFMHIRELKYIDLCETAEEMHNINNLNETWLQSEILAFQGKFKEAALNYIKANMIDKAIDIYTMLKKFTEAKELIRKHGKNRQGD
;
A
#
# COMPACT_ATOMS: atom_id res chain seq x y z
N MET A 1 8.67 -21.25 -24.48
CA MET A 1 7.95 -21.19 -23.24
C MET A 1 8.39 -20.08 -22.35
N SER A 2 7.69 -18.98 -22.46
CA SER A 2 7.98 -17.82 -21.67
C SER A 2 7.88 -18.11 -20.17
N TYR A 3 7.01 -19.04 -19.79
CA TYR A 3 6.84 -19.40 -18.40
C TYR A 3 8.12 -19.97 -17.80
N GLN A 4 8.76 -20.89 -18.51
CA GLN A 4 9.98 -21.51 -18.02
C GLN A 4 11.13 -20.51 -18.00
N LEU A 5 11.17 -19.63 -19.00
CA LEU A 5 12.18 -18.58 -19.01
C LEU A 5 12.00 -17.65 -17.83
N ALA A 6 10.74 -17.36 -17.51
CA ALA A 6 10.46 -16.48 -16.38
C ALA A 6 10.93 -17.07 -15.05
N CYS A 7 11.00 -18.41 -14.97
CA CYS A 7 11.48 -19.06 -13.76
C CYS A 7 12.99 -19.05 -13.63
N LEU A 8 13.69 -18.78 -14.72
CA LEU A 8 15.14 -18.75 -14.72
C LEU A 8 15.63 -17.38 -14.31
N GLY A 9 16.16 -17.29 -13.10
CA GLY A 9 16.69 -16.03 -12.59
C GLY A 9 15.67 -15.03 -12.10
N VAL A 10 14.38 -15.39 -12.16
CA VAL A 10 13.34 -14.50 -11.64
C VAL A 10 13.21 -14.72 -10.13
N THR A 11 13.39 -13.67 -9.37
CA THR A 11 13.33 -13.75 -7.91
C THR A 11 11.95 -13.35 -7.39
N ILE A 12 11.76 -13.56 -6.08
CA ILE A 12 10.54 -13.11 -5.41
C ILE A 12 10.39 -11.59 -5.55
N ASN A 13 11.50 -10.87 -5.47
CA ASN A 13 11.49 -9.43 -5.62
C ASN A 13 11.05 -9.01 -7.01
N ASP A 14 11.44 -9.76 -8.03
CA ASP A 14 11.02 -9.48 -9.40
C ASP A 14 9.51 -9.65 -9.56
N TRP A 15 8.96 -10.73 -9.01
CA TRP A 15 7.52 -10.95 -9.03
C TRP A 15 6.77 -9.88 -8.27
N ARG A 16 7.33 -9.48 -7.12
CA ARG A 16 6.70 -8.43 -6.31
C ARG A 16 6.69 -7.11 -7.07
N ALA A 17 7.78 -6.79 -7.75
CA ALA A 17 7.86 -5.57 -8.55
C ALA A 17 6.84 -5.58 -9.69
N LEU A 18 6.73 -6.72 -10.38
CA LEU A 18 5.75 -6.85 -11.45
C LEU A 18 4.31 -6.70 -10.94
N GLY A 19 4.03 -7.34 -9.82
CA GLY A 19 2.71 -7.24 -9.22
C GLY A 19 2.38 -5.83 -8.79
N THR A 20 3.35 -5.14 -8.20
CA THR A 20 3.18 -3.77 -7.76
C THR A 20 2.91 -2.86 -8.95
N GLU A 21 3.67 -3.02 -10.01
CA GLU A 21 3.47 -2.22 -11.22
C GLU A 21 2.08 -2.45 -11.81
N ALA A 22 1.68 -3.72 -11.89
CA ALA A 22 0.35 -4.06 -12.41
C ALA A 22 -0.74 -3.44 -11.54
N LEU A 23 -0.56 -3.50 -10.22
CA LEU A 23 -1.55 -2.95 -9.29
C LEU A 23 -1.70 -1.44 -9.45
N LEU A 24 -0.58 -0.73 -9.61
CA LEU A 24 -0.61 0.72 -9.81
C LEU A 24 -1.25 1.10 -11.14
N ASN A 25 -1.15 0.22 -12.13
CA ASN A 25 -1.78 0.44 -13.43
C ASN A 25 -3.22 -0.09 -13.47
N LYS A 26 -3.74 -0.53 -12.33
CA LYS A 26 -5.11 -1.02 -12.20
C LYS A 26 -5.34 -2.32 -12.99
N GLU A 27 -4.26 -3.04 -13.22
CA GLU A 27 -4.31 -4.37 -13.84
C GLU A 27 -4.42 -5.41 -12.73
N PHE A 28 -5.59 -5.46 -12.09
CA PHE A 28 -5.77 -6.24 -10.87
C PHE A 28 -5.60 -7.73 -11.09
N TYR A 29 -6.02 -8.23 -12.23
CA TYR A 29 -5.89 -9.65 -12.54
C TYR A 29 -4.42 -10.07 -12.56
N PHE A 30 -3.59 -9.32 -13.26
CA PHE A 30 -2.17 -9.64 -13.37
C PHE A 30 -1.43 -9.40 -12.06
N ALA A 31 -1.84 -8.37 -11.33
CA ALA A 31 -1.27 -8.11 -10.02
C ALA A 31 -1.52 -9.30 -9.09
N ARG A 32 -2.76 -9.77 -9.04
CA ARG A 32 -3.11 -10.92 -8.23
C ARG A 32 -2.31 -12.16 -8.63
N LYS A 33 -2.18 -12.41 -9.93
CA LYS A 33 -1.43 -13.57 -10.41
C LYS A 33 0.02 -13.52 -9.96
N ALA A 34 0.66 -12.34 -10.07
CA ALA A 34 2.04 -12.19 -9.66
C ALA A 34 2.21 -12.45 -8.17
N PHE A 35 1.34 -11.88 -7.36
CA PHE A 35 1.43 -12.04 -5.91
C PHE A 35 1.07 -13.45 -5.47
N MET A 36 0.15 -14.12 -6.17
CA MET A 36 -0.17 -15.51 -5.90
C MET A 36 1.01 -16.42 -6.20
N HIS A 37 1.80 -16.05 -7.20
CA HIS A 37 2.97 -16.81 -7.57
C HIS A 37 3.99 -16.89 -6.43
N ILE A 38 4.09 -15.82 -5.64
CA ILE A 38 5.01 -15.78 -4.50
C ILE A 38 4.27 -15.90 -3.16
N ARG A 39 2.97 -16.17 -3.22
CA ARG A 39 2.12 -16.41 -2.04
C ARG A 39 2.16 -15.28 -1.02
N GLU A 40 2.15 -14.05 -1.52
CA GLU A 40 2.10 -12.86 -0.65
C GLU A 40 0.65 -12.49 -0.39
N LEU A 41 0.10 -13.05 0.68
CA LEU A 41 -1.33 -12.90 0.99
C LEU A 41 -1.75 -11.45 1.22
N LYS A 42 -0.90 -10.66 1.85
CA LYS A 42 -1.21 -9.24 2.10
C LYS A 42 -1.43 -8.47 0.80
N TYR A 43 -0.59 -8.73 -0.18
CA TYR A 43 -0.71 -8.10 -1.48
C TYR A 43 -1.94 -8.59 -2.24
N ILE A 44 -2.26 -9.87 -2.10
CA ILE A 44 -3.45 -10.43 -2.74
C ILE A 44 -4.70 -9.75 -2.19
N ASP A 45 -4.77 -9.61 -0.86
CA ASP A 45 -5.87 -8.92 -0.21
C ASP A 45 -5.96 -7.47 -0.68
N LEU A 46 -4.82 -6.81 -0.81
CA LEU A 46 -4.78 -5.43 -1.29
C LEU A 46 -5.32 -5.33 -2.72
N CYS A 47 -4.94 -6.28 -3.59
CA CYS A 47 -5.45 -6.31 -4.95
C CYS A 47 -6.96 -6.42 -4.97
N GLU A 48 -7.51 -7.30 -4.16
CA GLU A 48 -8.95 -7.52 -4.11
C GLU A 48 -9.68 -6.30 -3.58
N THR A 49 -9.15 -5.69 -2.53
CA THR A 49 -9.75 -4.48 -1.97
C THR A 49 -9.70 -3.33 -2.96
N ALA A 50 -8.55 -3.15 -3.62
CA ALA A 50 -8.39 -2.09 -4.60
C ALA A 50 -9.33 -2.28 -5.78
N GLU A 51 -9.50 -3.52 -6.23
CA GLU A 51 -10.40 -3.83 -7.33
C GLU A 51 -11.84 -3.50 -6.96
N GLU A 52 -12.26 -3.87 -5.76
CA GLU A 52 -13.60 -3.55 -5.29
C GLU A 52 -13.83 -2.04 -5.25
N MET A 53 -12.86 -1.31 -4.72
CA MET A 53 -12.96 0.15 -4.65
C MET A 53 -12.99 0.76 -6.05
N HIS A 54 -12.20 0.22 -6.96
CA HIS A 54 -12.17 0.70 -8.33
C HIS A 54 -13.52 0.51 -9.01
N ASN A 55 -14.15 -0.63 -8.76
CA ASN A 55 -15.43 -0.96 -9.39
C ASN A 55 -16.55 -0.03 -8.93
N ILE A 56 -16.46 0.51 -7.74
CA ILE A 56 -17.46 1.45 -7.23
C ILE A 56 -16.97 2.90 -7.35
N ASN A 57 -15.92 3.13 -8.15
CA ASN A 57 -15.34 4.46 -8.40
C ASN A 57 -14.93 5.16 -7.10
N ASN A 58 -14.43 4.41 -6.14
CA ASN A 58 -14.02 4.93 -4.84
C ASN A 58 -12.54 4.65 -4.54
N LEU A 59 -11.75 4.33 -5.54
CA LEU A 59 -10.35 4.03 -5.34
C LEU A 59 -9.53 5.30 -5.22
N ASN A 60 -8.86 5.46 -4.10
CA ASN A 60 -7.93 6.55 -3.86
C ASN A 60 -6.53 6.07 -4.23
N GLU A 61 -5.96 6.62 -5.29
CA GLU A 61 -4.64 6.18 -5.76
C GLU A 61 -3.54 6.49 -4.76
N THR A 62 -3.65 7.61 -4.06
CA THR A 62 -2.68 7.96 -3.04
C THR A 62 -2.71 6.94 -1.90
N TRP A 63 -3.90 6.51 -1.49
CA TRP A 63 -4.04 5.45 -0.49
C TRP A 63 -3.38 4.16 -0.97
N LEU A 64 -3.63 3.79 -2.23
CA LEU A 64 -3.06 2.55 -2.79
C LEU A 64 -1.54 2.61 -2.79
N GLN A 65 -0.96 3.74 -3.22
CA GLN A 65 0.48 3.92 -3.20
C GLN A 65 1.03 3.83 -1.78
N SER A 66 0.30 4.39 -0.82
CA SER A 66 0.72 4.35 0.59
C SER A 66 0.77 2.93 1.12
N GLU A 67 -0.25 2.12 0.79
CA GLU A 67 -0.29 0.73 1.21
C GLU A 67 0.88 -0.05 0.64
N ILE A 68 1.17 0.18 -0.64
CA ILE A 68 2.29 -0.49 -1.30
C ILE A 68 3.61 -0.09 -0.65
N LEU A 69 3.80 1.19 -0.38
CA LEU A 69 5.01 1.67 0.26
C LEU A 69 5.20 1.04 1.64
N ALA A 70 4.11 0.94 2.40
CA ALA A 70 4.17 0.30 3.71
C ALA A 70 4.55 -1.17 3.60
N PHE A 71 4.00 -1.87 2.61
CA PHE A 71 4.35 -3.28 2.39
C PHE A 71 5.80 -3.45 1.99
N GLN A 72 6.38 -2.44 1.33
CA GLN A 72 7.78 -2.46 0.92
C GLN A 72 8.74 -2.05 2.04
N GLY A 73 8.20 -1.68 3.19
CA GLY A 73 9.01 -1.24 4.31
C GLY A 73 9.40 0.23 4.26
N LYS A 74 8.87 0.98 3.30
CA LYS A 74 9.16 2.40 3.15
C LYS A 74 8.17 3.20 3.99
N PHE A 75 8.29 3.06 5.30
CA PHE A 75 7.27 3.57 6.22
C PHE A 75 7.17 5.08 6.25
N LYS A 76 8.30 5.78 6.17
CA LYS A 76 8.27 7.26 6.17
C LYS A 76 7.50 7.79 4.97
N GLU A 77 7.80 7.25 3.80
CA GLU A 77 7.13 7.65 2.57
C GLU A 77 5.65 7.30 2.61
N ALA A 78 5.35 6.11 3.16
CA ALA A 78 3.96 5.69 3.30
C ALA A 78 3.20 6.64 4.21
N ALA A 79 3.80 7.04 5.33
CA ALA A 79 3.16 7.97 6.26
C ALA A 79 2.86 9.30 5.60
N LEU A 80 3.81 9.83 4.84
CA LEU A 80 3.61 11.10 4.14
C LEU A 80 2.48 10.99 3.12
N ASN A 81 2.41 9.87 2.41
CA ASN A 81 1.34 9.65 1.44
C ASN A 81 -0.02 9.48 2.11
N TYR A 82 -0.05 8.83 3.28
CA TYR A 82 -1.32 8.71 4.03
C TYR A 82 -1.82 10.09 4.46
N ILE A 83 -0.89 10.96 4.85
CA ILE A 83 -1.27 12.34 5.21
C ILE A 83 -1.86 13.05 4.00
N LYS A 84 -1.26 12.88 2.83
CA LYS A 84 -1.78 13.47 1.59
C LYS A 84 -3.16 12.93 1.24
N ALA A 85 -3.41 11.66 1.56
CA ALA A 85 -4.70 11.03 1.31
C ALA A 85 -5.73 11.37 2.39
N ASN A 86 -5.35 12.21 3.34
CA ASN A 86 -6.19 12.59 4.48
C ASN A 86 -6.52 11.40 5.39
N MET A 87 -5.60 10.45 5.45
CA MET A 87 -5.73 9.27 6.31
C MET A 87 -4.75 9.39 7.48
N ILE A 88 -5.02 10.36 8.32
CA ILE A 88 -4.10 10.72 9.41
C ILE A 88 -3.90 9.60 10.40
N ASP A 89 -4.93 8.82 10.66
CA ASP A 89 -4.84 7.69 11.60
C ASP A 89 -3.78 6.69 11.17
N LYS A 90 -3.72 6.41 9.87
CA LYS A 90 -2.73 5.47 9.34
C LYS A 90 -1.32 5.99 9.52
N ALA A 91 -1.13 7.29 9.30
CA ALA A 91 0.17 7.92 9.48
C ALA A 91 0.60 7.87 10.95
N ILE A 92 -0.34 8.15 11.85
CA ILE A 92 -0.08 8.08 13.29
C ILE A 92 0.34 6.66 13.68
N ASP A 93 -0.35 5.65 13.15
CA ASP A 93 -0.02 4.25 13.43
C ASP A 93 1.40 3.93 12.98
N ILE A 94 1.78 4.41 11.81
CA ILE A 94 3.13 4.16 11.29
C ILE A 94 4.18 4.82 12.16
N TYR A 95 4.00 6.09 12.50
CA TYR A 95 4.96 6.79 13.35
C TYR A 95 5.06 6.16 14.72
N THR A 96 3.94 5.69 15.26
CA THR A 96 3.94 4.99 16.55
C THR A 96 4.72 3.68 16.45
N MET A 97 4.52 2.95 15.37
CA MET A 97 5.24 1.71 15.13
C MET A 97 6.75 1.94 15.03
N LEU A 98 7.14 3.06 14.42
CA LEU A 98 8.53 3.43 14.27
C LEU A 98 9.10 4.08 15.53
N LYS A 99 8.27 4.21 16.57
CA LYS A 99 8.65 4.88 17.82
C LYS A 99 9.00 6.35 17.64
N LYS A 100 8.41 6.96 16.62
CA LYS A 100 8.57 8.39 16.37
C LYS A 100 7.40 9.12 17.01
N PHE A 101 7.40 9.13 18.33
CA PHE A 101 6.28 9.65 19.10
C PHE A 101 6.10 11.15 18.95
N THR A 102 7.20 11.88 18.72
CA THR A 102 7.11 13.33 18.51
C THR A 102 6.28 13.64 17.27
N GLU A 103 6.56 12.96 16.17
CA GLU A 103 5.82 13.15 14.93
C GLU A 103 4.36 12.72 15.09
N ALA A 104 4.15 11.61 15.79
CA ALA A 104 2.78 11.14 16.04
C ALA A 104 2.00 12.16 16.86
N LYS A 105 2.61 12.72 17.90
CA LYS A 105 1.97 13.73 18.73
C LYS A 105 1.66 15.00 17.93
N GLU A 106 2.55 15.38 17.05
CA GLU A 106 2.34 16.52 16.18
C GLU A 106 1.11 16.35 15.32
N LEU A 107 0.97 15.16 14.73
CA LEU A 107 -0.19 14.87 13.90
C LEU A 107 -1.49 14.88 14.70
N ILE A 108 -1.45 14.32 15.90
CA ILE A 108 -2.63 14.30 16.76
C ILE A 108 -3.05 15.72 17.09
N ARG A 109 -2.07 16.57 17.46
CA ARG A 109 -2.35 17.95 17.82
C ARG A 109 -2.86 18.75 16.64
N LYS A 110 -2.29 18.51 15.46
CA LYS A 110 -2.62 19.27 14.26
C LYS A 110 -3.98 18.91 13.69
N HIS A 111 -4.33 17.61 13.74
CA HIS A 111 -5.54 17.11 13.10
C HIS A 111 -6.61 16.63 14.07
N GLY A 112 -6.21 16.40 15.33
CA GLY A 112 -7.14 15.88 16.33
C GLY A 112 -8.26 16.83 16.66
N LYS A 113 -8.03 18.12 16.52
CA LYS A 113 -9.05 19.13 16.81
C LYS A 113 -10.27 18.97 15.90
N ASN A 114 -10.02 18.60 14.65
CA ASN A 114 -11.11 18.42 13.70
C ASN A 114 -11.96 17.23 14.06
N ARG A 115 -11.35 16.22 14.65
CA ARG A 115 -12.05 15.02 15.07
C ARG A 115 -12.84 15.23 16.33
N GLN A 116 -12.28 16.01 17.26
CA GLN A 116 -12.95 16.28 18.52
C GLN A 116 -14.22 17.09 18.34
N GLY A 117 -14.34 17.78 17.23
CA GLY A 117 -15.52 18.53 16.92
C GLY A 117 -16.69 17.67 16.50
N ASP A 118 -16.43 16.40 16.29
CA ASP A 118 -17.48 15.45 15.89
C ASP A 118 -18.40 15.03 17.08
#